data_8447e24e1305862f1affc3c77fe9a384
#
_entry.id   8447e24e1305862f1affc3c77fe9a384
#
_cell.length_a   1.000
_cell.length_b   1.000
_cell.length_c   1.000
_cell.angle_alpha   90.00
_cell.angle_beta   90.00
_cell.angle_gamma   90.00
#
_symmetry.space_group_name_H-M   'P 1'
#
loop_
_entity.id
_entity.type
_entity.pdbx_description
1 polymer ?
#
loop_
_entity_poly.entity_id
_entity_poly.type
_entity_poly.pdbx_seq_one_letter_code
_entity_poly.pdbx_strand_id
1 'polypeptide(L)'
;MTKHFRRELENIKKQILTLGSMVEERVQIAIKAVEDNDSELADKIIRTDHEIDEKEVEIEEECLKVLALHQPVAVDLRFIIAVIKINNDLERIGDQAVNIAERVGVTAKRGQFDFFFDYSSMGEKAQTMLRMSLDALINMDVDIAYKVVTLDDEVDHIKVEAYDRIKKALGENPDKVGYLINLLLMGLSIVVTNFCFDTIF
;
A
#
# COMPACT_ATOMS: atom_id res chain seq x y z
N MET A 1 -1.55 -31.36 14.78
CA MET A 1 -1.89 -29.96 14.97
C MET A 1 -2.94 -29.83 16.08
N THR A 2 -2.64 -29.10 17.16
CA THR A 2 -3.58 -28.93 18.27
C THR A 2 -4.72 -27.97 17.89
N LYS A 3 -5.92 -28.16 18.50
CA LYS A 3 -7.07 -27.26 18.26
C LYS A 3 -6.75 -25.79 18.61
N HIS A 4 -5.90 -25.59 19.61
CA HIS A 4 -5.47 -24.26 20.05
C HIS A 4 -4.62 -23.57 18.99
N PHE A 5 -3.57 -24.23 18.50
CA PHE A 5 -2.70 -23.68 17.46
C PHE A 5 -3.47 -23.31 16.17
N ARG A 6 -4.42 -24.14 15.74
CA ARG A 6 -5.27 -23.80 14.58
C ARG A 6 -6.07 -22.52 14.80
N ARG A 7 -6.59 -22.31 16.01
CA ARG A 7 -7.33 -21.10 16.37
C ARG A 7 -6.45 -19.86 16.34
N GLU A 8 -5.21 -19.96 16.78
CA GLU A 8 -4.25 -18.84 16.73
C GLU A 8 -3.87 -18.50 15.28
N LEU A 9 -3.64 -19.49 14.41
CA LEU A 9 -3.43 -19.23 12.97
C LEU A 9 -4.63 -18.53 12.32
N GLU A 10 -5.85 -18.96 12.62
CA GLU A 10 -7.06 -18.29 12.11
C GLU A 10 -7.21 -16.86 12.67
N ASN A 11 -6.73 -16.61 13.88
CA ASN A 11 -6.69 -15.24 14.43
C ASN A 11 -5.69 -14.37 13.67
N ILE A 12 -4.48 -14.86 13.42
CA ILE A 12 -3.47 -14.15 12.62
C ILE A 12 -4.01 -13.82 11.22
N LYS A 13 -4.67 -14.78 10.54
CA LYS A 13 -5.30 -14.53 9.25
C LYS A 13 -6.32 -13.39 9.29
N LYS A 14 -7.16 -13.34 10.31
CA LYS A 14 -8.14 -12.26 10.47
C LYS A 14 -7.47 -10.92 10.71
N GLN A 15 -6.44 -10.89 11.53
CA GLN A 15 -5.73 -9.66 11.85
C GLN A 15 -5.02 -9.06 10.63
N ILE A 16 -4.32 -9.88 9.83
CA ILE A 16 -3.65 -9.40 8.61
C ILE A 16 -4.66 -8.90 7.56
N LEU A 17 -5.83 -9.54 7.43
CA LEU A 17 -6.90 -9.04 6.57
C LEU A 17 -7.50 -7.72 7.09
N THR A 18 -7.60 -7.56 8.40
CA THR A 18 -8.06 -6.29 9.00
C THR A 18 -7.07 -5.17 8.71
N LEU A 19 -5.75 -5.41 8.91
CA LEU A 19 -4.72 -4.44 8.56
C LEU A 19 -4.75 -4.11 7.07
N GLY A 20 -4.88 -5.11 6.19
CA GLY A 20 -5.01 -4.90 4.75
C GLY A 20 -6.19 -3.99 4.40
N SER A 21 -7.34 -4.17 5.04
CA SER A 21 -8.51 -3.31 4.83
C SER A 21 -8.29 -1.88 5.32
N MET A 22 -7.58 -1.69 6.45
CA MET A 22 -7.22 -0.35 6.96
C MET A 22 -6.28 0.37 6.00
N VAL A 23 -5.27 -0.32 5.49
CA VAL A 23 -4.32 0.21 4.51
C VAL A 23 -5.02 0.55 3.20
N GLU A 24 -5.89 -0.33 2.70
CA GLU A 24 -6.68 -0.08 1.50
C GLU A 24 -7.54 1.19 1.61
N GLU A 25 -8.27 1.34 2.72
CA GLU A 25 -9.06 2.54 3.00
C GLU A 25 -8.17 3.79 3.02
N ARG A 26 -6.98 3.69 3.64
CA ARG A 26 -6.03 4.79 3.74
C ARG A 26 -5.54 5.24 2.37
N VAL A 27 -5.16 4.30 1.51
CA VAL A 27 -4.75 4.58 0.11
C VAL A 27 -5.89 5.23 -0.67
N GLN A 28 -7.12 4.74 -0.52
CA GLN A 28 -8.29 5.32 -1.18
C GLN A 28 -8.54 6.77 -0.77
N ILE A 29 -8.43 7.07 0.54
CA ILE A 29 -8.57 8.45 1.03
C ILE A 29 -7.42 9.33 0.50
N ALA A 30 -6.19 8.81 0.41
CA ALA A 30 -5.05 9.55 -0.13
C ALA A 30 -5.24 9.90 -1.61
N ILE A 31 -5.71 8.96 -2.43
CA ILE A 31 -6.02 9.21 -3.85
C ILE A 31 -7.09 10.29 -3.99
N LYS A 32 -8.16 10.19 -3.22
CA LYS A 32 -9.22 11.19 -3.21
C LYS A 32 -8.71 12.57 -2.78
N ALA A 33 -7.84 12.63 -1.78
CA ALA A 33 -7.21 13.89 -1.37
C ALA A 33 -6.37 14.52 -2.49
N VAL A 34 -5.71 13.72 -3.33
CA VAL A 34 -4.98 14.21 -4.52
C VAL A 34 -5.94 14.77 -5.57
N GLU A 35 -7.02 14.04 -5.90
CA GLU A 35 -7.99 14.42 -6.94
C GLU A 35 -8.73 15.72 -6.58
N ASP A 36 -9.21 15.79 -5.34
CA ASP A 36 -9.97 16.94 -4.83
C ASP A 36 -9.05 18.08 -4.37
N ASN A 37 -7.72 17.86 -4.32
CA ASN A 37 -6.72 18.74 -3.69
C ASN A 37 -7.12 19.14 -2.26
N ASP A 38 -7.64 18.15 -1.51
CA ASP A 38 -8.27 18.31 -0.19
C ASP A 38 -7.26 18.16 0.95
N SER A 39 -6.87 19.27 1.55
CA SER A 39 -5.95 19.27 2.68
C SER A 39 -6.55 18.74 3.99
N GLU A 40 -7.87 18.74 4.17
CA GLU A 40 -8.52 18.20 5.38
C GLU A 40 -8.48 16.67 5.36
N LEU A 41 -8.73 16.06 4.20
CA LEU A 41 -8.53 14.61 4.03
C LEU A 41 -7.07 14.22 4.23
N ALA A 42 -6.13 15.01 3.70
CA ALA A 42 -4.70 14.79 3.90
C ALA A 42 -4.31 14.86 5.38
N ASP A 43 -4.76 15.87 6.11
CA ASP A 43 -4.52 16.01 7.55
C ASP A 43 -5.12 14.84 8.35
N LYS A 44 -6.26 14.30 7.93
CA LYS A 44 -6.86 13.12 8.57
C LYS A 44 -5.95 11.91 8.45
N ILE A 45 -5.40 11.64 7.27
CA ILE A 45 -4.46 10.52 7.03
C ILE A 45 -3.27 10.63 7.99
N ILE A 46 -2.61 11.79 8.04
CA ILE A 46 -1.43 12.02 8.87
C ILE A 46 -1.72 11.81 10.36
N ARG A 47 -2.88 12.26 10.84
CA ARG A 47 -3.23 12.11 12.26
C ARG A 47 -3.56 10.68 12.70
N THR A 48 -4.02 9.85 11.80
CA THR A 48 -4.46 8.48 12.11
C THR A 48 -3.44 7.42 11.71
N ASP A 49 -2.22 7.82 11.37
CA ASP A 49 -1.16 6.92 10.92
C ASP A 49 -0.81 5.86 11.96
N HIS A 50 -0.67 6.29 13.20
CA HIS A 50 -0.38 5.43 14.36
C HIS A 50 -1.32 4.21 14.50
N GLU A 51 -2.54 4.24 13.92
CA GLU A 51 -3.48 3.12 13.97
C GLU A 51 -2.98 1.92 13.16
N ILE A 52 -2.26 2.17 12.07
CA ILE A 52 -1.65 1.12 11.23
C ILE A 52 -0.40 0.57 11.93
N ASP A 53 0.45 1.44 12.49
CA ASP A 53 1.66 1.06 13.20
C ASP A 53 1.34 0.19 14.43
N GLU A 54 0.37 0.60 15.24
CA GLU A 54 -0.07 -0.16 16.40
C GLU A 54 -0.59 -1.56 15.99
N LYS A 55 -1.32 -1.63 14.87
CA LYS A 55 -1.84 -2.89 14.37
C LYS A 55 -0.76 -3.78 13.79
N GLU A 56 0.25 -3.19 13.14
CA GLU A 56 1.43 -3.89 12.63
C GLU A 56 2.18 -4.58 13.78
N VAL A 57 2.50 -3.84 14.84
CA VAL A 57 3.19 -4.35 16.04
C VAL A 57 2.38 -5.47 16.71
N GLU A 58 1.05 -5.30 16.85
CA GLU A 58 0.17 -6.32 17.44
C GLU A 58 0.23 -7.66 16.67
N ILE A 59 0.23 -7.61 15.34
CA ILE A 59 0.30 -8.80 14.49
C ILE A 59 1.67 -9.47 14.59
N GLU A 60 2.75 -8.69 14.57
CA GLU A 60 4.10 -9.21 14.70
C GLU A 60 4.28 -9.94 16.05
N GLU A 61 3.86 -9.32 17.16
CA GLU A 61 3.92 -9.92 18.49
C GLU A 61 3.15 -11.24 18.57
N GLU A 62 1.94 -11.30 17.98
CA GLU A 62 1.14 -12.52 17.95
C GLU A 62 1.82 -13.62 17.12
N CYS A 63 2.43 -13.27 15.97
CA CYS A 63 3.22 -14.20 15.16
C CYS A 63 4.42 -14.76 15.93
N LEU A 64 5.20 -13.90 16.59
CA LEU A 64 6.36 -14.29 17.38
C LEU A 64 5.95 -15.19 18.56
N LYS A 65 4.86 -14.89 19.23
CA LYS A 65 4.29 -15.69 20.30
C LYS A 65 3.89 -17.10 19.80
N VAL A 66 3.23 -17.19 18.66
CA VAL A 66 2.85 -18.49 18.07
C VAL A 66 4.08 -19.30 17.68
N LEU A 67 5.12 -18.67 17.11
CA LEU A 67 6.39 -19.32 16.81
C LEU A 67 7.06 -19.89 18.07
N ALA A 68 7.09 -19.12 19.15
CA ALA A 68 7.72 -19.52 20.42
C ALA A 68 6.97 -20.67 21.12
N LEU A 69 5.64 -20.62 21.15
CA LEU A 69 4.81 -21.57 21.90
C LEU A 69 4.60 -22.90 21.16
N HIS A 70 4.47 -22.86 19.82
CA HIS A 70 4.05 -24.02 19.04
C HIS A 70 5.15 -24.65 18.20
N GLN A 71 6.24 -23.92 17.95
CA GLN A 71 7.37 -24.37 17.12
C GLN A 71 6.89 -24.99 15.79
N PRO A 72 6.07 -24.25 15.01
CA PRO A 72 5.48 -24.78 13.78
C PRO A 72 6.56 -25.19 12.77
N VAL A 73 6.21 -26.12 11.88
CA VAL A 73 7.13 -26.64 10.86
C VAL A 73 6.51 -26.56 9.47
N ALA A 74 7.36 -26.67 8.46
CA ALA A 74 6.97 -26.73 7.05
C ALA A 74 6.00 -25.63 6.63
N VAL A 75 4.78 -25.96 6.21
CA VAL A 75 3.79 -25.03 5.67
C VAL A 75 3.35 -23.97 6.69
N ASP A 76 3.10 -24.40 7.95
CA ASP A 76 2.65 -23.47 9.00
C ASP A 76 3.74 -22.43 9.34
N LEU A 77 5.01 -22.85 9.39
CA LEU A 77 6.14 -21.94 9.60
C LEU A 77 6.26 -20.95 8.44
N ARG A 78 6.20 -21.43 7.19
CA ARG A 78 6.27 -20.56 6.01
C ARG A 78 5.15 -19.54 6.00
N PHE A 79 3.93 -19.95 6.34
CA PHE A 79 2.79 -19.04 6.41
C PHE A 79 3.05 -17.91 7.41
N ILE A 80 3.49 -18.22 8.65
CA ILE A 80 3.73 -17.18 9.66
C ILE A 80 4.85 -16.23 9.24
N ILE A 81 5.93 -16.74 8.65
CA ILE A 81 7.01 -15.90 8.13
C ILE A 81 6.54 -15.00 6.99
N ALA A 82 5.70 -15.52 6.08
CA ALA A 82 5.10 -14.71 5.03
C ALA A 82 4.19 -13.61 5.60
N VAL A 83 3.38 -13.94 6.64
CA VAL A 83 2.55 -12.94 7.33
C VAL A 83 3.41 -11.82 7.93
N ILE A 84 4.50 -12.13 8.65
CA ILE A 84 5.38 -11.12 9.25
C ILE A 84 5.93 -10.18 8.17
N LYS A 85 6.35 -10.71 7.02
CA LYS A 85 6.88 -9.88 5.93
C LYS A 85 5.81 -8.99 5.31
N ILE A 86 4.63 -9.56 4.99
CA ILE A 86 3.51 -8.79 4.42
C ILE A 86 3.00 -7.75 5.41
N ASN A 87 3.02 -8.03 6.71
CA ASN A 87 2.67 -7.09 7.76
C ASN A 87 3.52 -5.82 7.69
N ASN A 88 4.83 -5.98 7.57
CA ASN A 88 5.76 -4.87 7.37
C ASN A 88 5.55 -4.14 6.02
N ASP A 89 5.25 -4.88 4.95
CA ASP A 89 4.93 -4.26 3.66
C ASP A 89 3.62 -3.46 3.70
N LEU A 90 2.61 -3.90 4.46
CA LEU A 90 1.35 -3.17 4.65
C LEU A 90 1.56 -1.85 5.40
N GLU A 91 2.40 -1.83 6.45
CA GLU A 91 2.80 -0.61 7.14
C GLU A 91 3.48 0.36 6.15
N ARG A 92 4.44 -0.12 5.35
CA ARG A 92 5.11 0.70 4.33
C ARG A 92 4.12 1.28 3.30
N ILE A 93 3.05 0.58 2.96
CA ILE A 93 1.97 1.13 2.12
C ILE A 93 1.23 2.25 2.86
N GLY A 94 0.94 2.07 4.14
CA GLY A 94 0.40 3.12 5.01
C GLY A 94 1.25 4.38 4.99
N ASP A 95 2.57 4.23 5.19
CA ASP A 95 3.56 5.30 5.09
C ASP A 95 3.53 6.04 3.74
N GLN A 96 3.37 5.30 2.63
CA GLN A 96 3.23 5.95 1.33
C GLN A 96 1.96 6.79 1.21
N ALA A 97 0.86 6.37 1.83
CA ALA A 97 -0.36 7.18 1.88
C ALA A 97 -0.15 8.48 2.68
N VAL A 98 0.63 8.44 3.77
CA VAL A 98 1.05 9.63 4.52
C VAL A 98 1.93 10.53 3.65
N ASN A 99 2.92 9.98 2.95
CA ASN A 99 3.78 10.73 2.03
C ASN A 99 2.97 11.46 0.94
N ILE A 100 1.91 10.81 0.41
CA ILE A 100 0.97 11.44 -0.53
C ILE A 100 0.24 12.59 0.15
N ALA A 101 -0.31 12.37 1.34
CA ALA A 101 -1.06 13.36 2.10
C ALA A 101 -0.23 14.62 2.42
N GLU A 102 1.02 14.47 2.86
CA GLU A 102 1.93 15.58 3.09
C GLU A 102 2.12 16.44 1.84
N ARG A 103 2.23 15.80 0.66
CA ARG A 103 2.39 16.50 -0.61
C ARG A 103 1.13 17.21 -1.06
N VAL A 104 -0.05 16.63 -0.81
CA VAL A 104 -1.34 17.31 -1.00
C VAL A 104 -1.39 18.59 -0.16
N GLY A 105 -0.99 18.54 1.11
CA GLY A 105 -0.91 19.71 1.98
C GLY A 105 0.02 20.82 1.45
N VAL A 106 1.05 20.45 0.66
CA VAL A 106 1.94 21.40 0.01
C VAL A 106 1.34 21.97 -1.28
N THR A 107 0.71 21.12 -2.12
CA THR A 107 0.14 21.54 -3.41
C THR A 107 -1.10 22.38 -3.23
N ALA A 108 -1.96 22.07 -2.26
CA ALA A 108 -3.16 22.84 -1.94
C ALA A 108 -2.87 24.31 -1.61
N LYS A 109 -1.73 24.59 -0.98
CA LYS A 109 -1.29 25.95 -0.63
C LYS A 109 -0.72 26.77 -1.83
N ARG A 110 -0.35 26.11 -2.93
CA ARG A 110 0.32 26.73 -4.07
C ARG A 110 -0.61 27.15 -5.22
N GLY A 111 -1.90 26.88 -5.10
CA GLY A 111 -2.91 27.13 -6.13
C GLY A 111 -2.94 26.01 -7.19
N GLN A 112 -4.10 25.83 -7.79
CA GLN A 112 -4.30 24.81 -8.82
C GLN A 112 -3.53 25.15 -10.09
N PHE A 113 -2.89 24.14 -10.65
CA PHE A 113 -2.34 24.12 -11.99
C PHE A 113 -3.11 23.09 -12.81
N ASP A 114 -3.59 23.46 -13.98
CA ASP A 114 -4.37 22.58 -14.85
C ASP A 114 -3.47 21.51 -15.49
N PHE A 115 -3.10 20.53 -14.67
CA PHE A 115 -2.38 19.35 -15.09
C PHE A 115 -3.14 18.13 -14.60
N PHE A 116 -3.72 17.40 -15.52
CA PHE A 116 -4.46 16.19 -15.24
C PHE A 116 -3.61 14.94 -15.48
N PHE A 117 -3.52 14.11 -14.47
CA PHE A 117 -3.07 12.74 -14.57
C PHE A 117 -4.06 11.83 -13.82
N ASP A 118 -4.37 10.68 -14.39
CA ASP A 118 -5.36 9.74 -13.83
C ASP A 118 -4.75 8.92 -12.66
N TYR A 119 -4.63 9.56 -11.50
CA TYR A 119 -4.19 8.89 -10.28
C TYR A 119 -5.21 7.87 -9.76
N SER A 120 -6.51 8.06 -10.10
CA SER A 120 -7.58 7.15 -9.71
C SER A 120 -7.38 5.77 -10.31
N SER A 121 -7.17 5.69 -11.62
CA SER A 121 -6.94 4.42 -12.32
C SER A 121 -5.69 3.70 -11.79
N MET A 122 -4.62 4.44 -11.50
CA MET A 122 -3.41 3.89 -10.89
C MET A 122 -3.69 3.31 -9.50
N GLY A 123 -4.43 4.05 -8.68
CA GLY A 123 -4.81 3.63 -7.33
C GLY A 123 -5.76 2.44 -7.28
N GLU A 124 -6.72 2.36 -8.20
CA GLU A 124 -7.63 1.21 -8.31
C GLU A 124 -6.87 -0.08 -8.65
N LYS A 125 -5.88 0.01 -9.53
CA LYS A 125 -5.00 -1.12 -9.85
C LYS A 125 -4.17 -1.53 -8.64
N ALA A 126 -3.55 -0.59 -7.93
CA ALA A 126 -2.78 -0.84 -6.72
C ALA A 126 -3.63 -1.53 -5.63
N GLN A 127 -4.85 -1.06 -5.39
CA GLN A 127 -5.79 -1.69 -4.46
C GLN A 127 -6.19 -3.10 -4.89
N THR A 128 -6.42 -3.31 -6.19
CA THR A 128 -6.74 -4.63 -6.73
C THR A 128 -5.60 -5.61 -6.50
N MET A 129 -4.36 -5.18 -6.74
CA MET A 129 -3.17 -5.97 -6.48
C MET A 129 -3.04 -6.31 -4.99
N LEU A 130 -3.23 -5.34 -4.11
CA LEU A 130 -3.19 -5.53 -2.64
C LEU A 130 -4.18 -6.61 -2.20
N ARG A 131 -5.45 -6.52 -2.61
CA ARG A 131 -6.48 -7.52 -2.30
C ARG A 131 -6.10 -8.90 -2.80
N MET A 132 -5.69 -9.00 -4.07
CA MET A 132 -5.30 -10.28 -4.66
C MET A 132 -4.10 -10.90 -3.95
N SER A 133 -3.17 -10.11 -3.47
CA SER A 133 -2.01 -10.59 -2.72
C SER A 133 -2.38 -11.15 -1.36
N LEU A 134 -3.25 -10.46 -0.64
CA LEU A 134 -3.78 -10.97 0.63
C LEU A 134 -4.60 -12.25 0.42
N ASP A 135 -5.40 -12.33 -0.64
CA ASP A 135 -6.13 -13.52 -1.00
C ASP A 135 -5.19 -14.68 -1.36
N ALA A 136 -4.14 -14.43 -2.12
CA ALA A 136 -3.12 -15.42 -2.46
C ALA A 136 -2.41 -15.95 -1.19
N LEU A 137 -2.06 -15.07 -0.25
CA LEU A 137 -1.43 -15.44 1.02
C LEU A 137 -2.37 -16.31 1.86
N ILE A 138 -3.60 -15.85 2.09
CA ILE A 138 -4.55 -16.52 3.00
C ILE A 138 -4.94 -17.90 2.47
N ASN A 139 -5.12 -18.03 1.15
CA ASN A 139 -5.52 -19.27 0.50
C ASN A 139 -4.32 -20.12 0.05
N MET A 140 -3.09 -19.62 0.17
CA MET A 140 -1.88 -20.24 -0.37
C MET A 140 -2.02 -20.54 -1.88
N ASP A 141 -2.62 -19.60 -2.62
CA ASP A 141 -2.97 -19.72 -4.03
C ASP A 141 -1.92 -19.08 -4.93
N VAL A 142 -1.11 -19.93 -5.55
CA VAL A 142 -0.02 -19.53 -6.45
C VAL A 142 -0.55 -18.95 -7.76
N ASP A 143 -1.72 -19.39 -8.24
CA ASP A 143 -2.29 -18.88 -9.50
C ASP A 143 -2.77 -17.43 -9.36
N ILE A 144 -3.33 -17.07 -8.20
CA ILE A 144 -3.67 -15.68 -7.88
C ILE A 144 -2.40 -14.84 -7.81
N ALA A 145 -1.37 -15.35 -7.16
CA ALA A 145 -0.12 -14.66 -7.02
C ALA A 145 0.55 -14.35 -8.38
N TYR A 146 0.57 -15.28 -9.33
CA TYR A 146 1.04 -15.00 -10.70
C TYR A 146 0.24 -13.92 -11.43
N LYS A 147 -1.08 -13.83 -11.20
CA LYS A 147 -1.88 -12.75 -11.78
C LYS A 147 -1.50 -11.38 -11.23
N VAL A 148 -1.11 -11.32 -9.96
CA VAL A 148 -0.62 -10.06 -9.36
C VAL A 148 0.63 -9.58 -10.06
N VAL A 149 1.61 -10.46 -10.30
CA VAL A 149 2.83 -10.11 -11.04
C VAL A 149 2.52 -9.54 -12.44
N THR A 150 1.50 -10.10 -13.12
CA THR A 150 1.09 -9.57 -14.44
C THR A 150 0.47 -8.17 -14.33
N LEU A 151 -0.26 -7.88 -13.25
CA LEU A 151 -0.82 -6.53 -13.02
C LEU A 151 0.27 -5.50 -12.68
N ASP A 152 1.36 -5.93 -12.07
CA ASP A 152 2.50 -5.06 -11.77
C ASP A 152 3.11 -4.45 -13.04
N ASP A 153 3.27 -5.25 -14.10
CA ASP A 153 3.72 -4.76 -15.41
C ASP A 153 2.82 -3.64 -15.95
N GLU A 154 1.49 -3.74 -15.74
CA GLU A 154 0.55 -2.69 -16.18
C GLU A 154 0.71 -1.40 -15.38
N VAL A 155 0.96 -1.49 -14.08
CA VAL A 155 1.18 -0.32 -13.21
C VAL A 155 2.52 0.34 -13.53
N ASP A 156 3.55 -0.44 -13.81
CA ASP A 156 4.85 0.08 -14.26
C ASP A 156 4.73 0.85 -15.58
N HIS A 157 3.90 0.41 -16.51
CA HIS A 157 3.61 1.19 -17.73
C HIS A 157 2.96 2.54 -17.42
N ILE A 158 1.98 2.58 -16.52
CA ILE A 158 1.32 3.84 -16.11
C ILE A 158 2.32 4.79 -15.44
N LYS A 159 3.24 4.27 -14.63
CA LYS A 159 4.32 5.03 -13.99
C LYS A 159 5.24 5.70 -15.03
N VAL A 160 5.66 4.96 -16.05
CA VAL A 160 6.50 5.49 -17.13
C VAL A 160 5.74 6.59 -17.89
N GLU A 161 4.46 6.38 -18.20
CA GLU A 161 3.63 7.40 -18.85
C GLU A 161 3.51 8.67 -17.98
N ALA A 162 3.27 8.50 -16.67
CA ALA A 162 3.21 9.62 -15.73
C ALA A 162 4.51 10.43 -15.73
N TYR A 163 5.65 9.74 -15.66
CA TYR A 163 6.96 10.37 -15.69
C TYR A 163 7.17 11.20 -16.97
N ASP A 164 6.88 10.64 -18.15
CA ASP A 164 7.07 11.31 -19.43
C ASP A 164 6.14 12.52 -19.58
N ARG A 165 4.89 12.43 -19.14
CA ARG A 165 3.92 13.54 -19.16
C ARG A 165 4.37 14.67 -18.24
N ILE A 166 4.81 14.37 -17.03
CA ILE A 166 5.29 15.37 -16.07
C ILE A 166 6.59 16.00 -16.58
N LYS A 167 7.51 15.22 -17.13
CA LYS A 167 8.75 15.71 -17.73
C LYS A 167 8.49 16.70 -18.87
N LYS A 168 7.51 16.43 -19.73
CA LYS A 168 7.08 17.34 -20.79
C LYS A 168 6.50 18.62 -20.19
N ALA A 169 5.59 18.50 -19.22
CA ALA A 169 4.97 19.66 -18.57
C ALA A 169 6.00 20.56 -17.86
N LEU A 170 7.05 19.97 -17.27
CA LEU A 170 8.18 20.72 -16.68
C LEU A 170 8.92 21.59 -17.71
N GLY A 171 9.13 21.08 -18.94
CA GLY A 171 9.74 21.83 -20.01
C GLY A 171 8.89 23.00 -20.52
N GLU A 172 7.56 22.86 -20.47
CA GLU A 172 6.60 23.85 -20.91
C GLU A 172 6.27 24.90 -19.83
N ASN A 173 6.42 24.56 -18.53
CA ASN A 173 6.02 25.38 -17.39
C ASN A 173 7.12 25.45 -16.31
N PRO A 174 8.25 26.12 -16.56
CA PRO A 174 9.38 26.16 -15.63
C PRO A 174 9.07 26.88 -14.31
N ASP A 175 8.04 27.73 -14.25
CA ASP A 175 7.54 28.37 -13.04
C ASP A 175 6.73 27.40 -12.12
N LYS A 176 6.31 26.25 -12.63
CA LYS A 176 5.51 25.23 -11.92
C LYS A 176 6.32 24.02 -11.44
N VAL A 177 7.64 24.07 -11.51
CA VAL A 177 8.53 22.95 -11.15
C VAL A 177 8.19 22.34 -9.79
N GLY A 178 8.01 23.16 -8.76
CA GLY A 178 7.73 22.68 -7.41
C GLY A 178 6.35 21.96 -7.28
N TYR A 179 5.37 22.34 -8.10
CA TYR A 179 4.08 21.67 -8.15
C TYR A 179 4.18 20.33 -8.88
N LEU A 180 4.75 20.32 -10.08
CA LEU A 180 4.90 19.15 -10.93
C LEU A 180 5.77 18.06 -10.30
N ILE A 181 6.82 18.44 -9.56
CA ILE A 181 7.63 17.50 -8.78
C ILE A 181 6.79 16.83 -7.69
N ASN A 182 5.93 17.55 -6.96
CA ASN A 182 5.08 16.95 -5.96
C ASN A 182 4.08 15.95 -6.60
N LEU A 183 3.50 16.26 -7.76
CA LEU A 183 2.64 15.33 -8.51
C LEU A 183 3.41 14.07 -8.90
N LEU A 184 4.64 14.20 -9.41
CA LEU A 184 5.47 13.03 -9.75
C LEU A 184 5.72 12.15 -8.52
N LEU A 185 6.06 12.77 -7.40
CA LEU A 185 6.36 12.04 -6.16
C LEU A 185 5.11 11.36 -5.57
N MET A 186 3.90 11.97 -5.70
CA MET A 186 2.64 11.30 -5.35
C MET A 186 2.41 10.06 -6.21
N GLY A 187 2.59 10.17 -7.53
CA GLY A 187 2.48 9.02 -8.45
C GLY A 187 3.46 7.91 -8.11
N LEU A 188 4.71 8.24 -7.78
CA LEU A 188 5.71 7.26 -7.35
C LEU A 188 5.31 6.59 -6.03
N SER A 189 4.75 7.33 -5.07
CA SER A 189 4.26 6.74 -3.81
C SER A 189 3.11 5.76 -4.04
N ILE A 190 2.17 6.03 -4.97
CA ILE A 190 1.11 5.11 -5.35
C ILE A 190 1.69 3.81 -5.96
N VAL A 191 2.78 3.90 -6.73
CA VAL A 191 3.42 2.71 -7.33
C VAL A 191 4.18 1.90 -6.29
N VAL A 192 4.82 2.53 -5.31
CA VAL A 192 5.55 1.81 -4.24
C VAL A 192 4.59 0.94 -3.42
N THR A 193 3.29 1.26 -3.39
CA THR A 193 2.27 0.40 -2.77
C THR A 193 2.16 -0.98 -3.44
N ASN A 194 2.73 -1.17 -4.64
CA ASN A 194 2.73 -2.45 -5.36
C ASN A 194 3.89 -3.38 -4.96
N PHE A 195 4.89 -2.90 -4.20
CA PHE A 195 6.13 -3.63 -3.91
C PHE A 195 5.98 -4.79 -2.91
N CYS A 196 4.78 -5.05 -2.39
CA CYS A 196 4.50 -6.15 -1.44
C CYS A 196 4.66 -7.56 -2.03
N PHE A 197 4.96 -7.69 -3.33
CA PHE A 197 4.80 -8.95 -4.05
C PHE A 197 6.05 -9.83 -4.10
N ASP A 198 7.24 -9.24 -4.05
CA ASP A 198 8.51 -9.99 -3.97
C ASP A 198 8.64 -10.83 -2.69
N THR A 199 7.74 -10.59 -1.74
CA THR A 199 7.77 -11.21 -0.40
C THR A 199 6.95 -12.49 -0.31
N ILE A 200 5.95 -12.69 -1.19
CA ILE A 200 5.06 -13.87 -1.18
C ILE A 200 5.73 -15.08 -1.84
N PHE A 201 6.74 -14.88 -2.67
CA PHE A 201 7.52 -15.88 -3.40
C PHE A 201 8.97 -15.94 -2.95
#